data_50974a6203efc9a7a2a326f803ad0ef6
#
_entry.id   50974a6203efc9a7a2a326f803ad0ef6
#
_cell.length_a   1.000
_cell.length_b   1.000
_cell.length_c   1.000
_cell.angle_alpha   90.00
_cell.angle_beta   90.00
_cell.angle_gamma   90.00
#
_symmetry.space_group_name_H-M   'P 1'
#
loop_
_entity.id
_entity.type
_entity.pdbx_description
1 polymer ?
#
loop_
_entity_poly.entity_id
_entity_poly.type
_entity_poly.pdbx_seq_one_letter_code
_entity_poly.pdbx_strand_id
1 'polypeptide(L)'
;MGWSLVKKLLRGLTVLVQLHGHRGCFEEERMGLLEIKEFVRSSPNVTNYLLPSWVDDHESECCEWERVTYNSTTGHLTQFSLHNIRDLDIDCHYYHYYGLKDVIWFLNVSLFETFQVLESLNLSYNAIGDWIENEGMYF
;
A
#
# COMPACT_ATOMS: atom_id res chain seq x y z
N MET A 1 -27.19 6.26 18.42
CA MET A 1 -27.06 4.82 18.69
C MET A 1 -27.24 3.93 17.46
N GLY A 2 -28.09 4.24 16.51
CA GLY A 2 -28.36 3.40 15.34
C GLY A 2 -27.21 3.25 14.34
N TRP A 3 -26.44 4.30 14.13
CA TRP A 3 -25.43 4.32 13.06
C TRP A 3 -24.19 3.45 13.34
N SER A 4 -23.72 3.42 14.58
CA SER A 4 -22.60 2.55 14.97
C SER A 4 -22.96 1.07 14.89
N LEU A 5 -24.19 0.73 15.25
CA LEU A 5 -24.73 -0.61 15.15
C LEU A 5 -24.91 -1.04 13.68
N VAL A 6 -25.41 -0.15 12.84
CA VAL A 6 -25.57 -0.38 11.39
C VAL A 6 -24.23 -0.59 10.72
N LYS A 7 -23.20 0.18 11.06
CA LYS A 7 -21.83 -0.05 10.55
C LYS A 7 -21.27 -1.42 10.95
N LYS A 8 -21.48 -1.84 12.18
CA LYS A 8 -21.05 -3.16 12.66
C LYS A 8 -21.82 -4.29 11.96
N LEU A 9 -23.11 -4.13 11.73
CA LEU A 9 -23.93 -5.08 11.02
C LEU A 9 -23.56 -5.17 9.54
N LEU A 10 -23.29 -4.05 8.88
CA LEU A 10 -22.83 -4.01 7.50
C LEU A 10 -21.46 -4.65 7.33
N ARG A 11 -20.53 -4.43 8.26
CA ARG A 11 -19.24 -5.12 8.28
C ARG A 11 -19.41 -6.64 8.47
N GLY A 12 -20.29 -7.05 9.36
CA GLY A 12 -20.61 -8.46 9.58
C GLY A 12 -21.20 -9.12 8.34
N LEU A 13 -22.12 -8.45 7.64
CA LEU A 13 -22.71 -8.91 6.39
C LEU A 13 -21.67 -8.99 5.27
N THR A 14 -20.77 -8.02 5.15
CA THR A 14 -19.69 -8.03 4.17
C THR A 14 -18.75 -9.21 4.42
N VAL A 15 -18.38 -9.48 5.68
CA VAL A 15 -17.55 -10.63 6.05
C VAL A 15 -18.24 -11.94 5.72
N LEU A 16 -19.53 -12.08 5.98
CA LEU A 16 -20.31 -13.29 5.65
C LEU A 16 -20.40 -13.52 4.14
N VAL A 17 -20.58 -12.48 3.34
CA VAL A 17 -20.60 -12.56 1.87
C VAL A 17 -19.21 -12.98 1.36
N GLN A 18 -18.14 -12.47 1.93
CA GLN A 18 -16.76 -12.86 1.59
C GLN A 18 -16.47 -14.33 1.93
N LEU A 19 -17.00 -14.84 3.05
CA LEU A 19 -16.87 -16.25 3.43
C LEU A 19 -17.63 -17.19 2.49
N HIS A 20 -18.70 -16.71 1.84
CA HIS A 20 -19.56 -17.55 1.00
C HIS A 20 -19.19 -17.60 -0.48
N GLY A 21 -18.25 -16.79 -0.97
CA GLY A 21 -17.93 -16.83 -2.39
C GLY A 21 -16.83 -15.94 -2.87
N HIS A 22 -16.45 -14.95 -2.11
CA HIS A 22 -15.34 -14.09 -2.44
C HIS A 22 -14.12 -14.42 -1.58
N ARG A 23 -13.14 -15.01 -2.21
CA ARG A 23 -11.79 -15.17 -1.67
C ARG A 23 -11.03 -13.86 -1.69
N GLY A 24 -11.75 -12.74 -1.74
CA GLY A 24 -11.17 -11.43 -1.84
C GLY A 24 -10.53 -11.00 -0.54
N CYS A 25 -9.55 -10.17 -0.66
CA CYS A 25 -9.06 -9.31 0.38
C CYS A 25 -10.17 -8.40 0.89
N PHE A 26 -10.02 -7.89 2.08
CA PHE A 26 -10.95 -6.89 2.60
C PHE A 26 -10.92 -5.62 1.77
N GLU A 27 -12.08 -5.04 1.53
CA GLU A 27 -12.20 -3.81 0.72
C GLU A 27 -11.39 -2.65 1.32
N GLU A 28 -11.32 -2.53 2.63
CA GLU A 28 -10.50 -1.52 3.31
C GLU A 28 -9.01 -1.69 3.00
N GLU A 29 -8.51 -2.91 2.99
CA GLU A 29 -7.12 -3.20 2.65
C GLU A 29 -6.85 -3.00 1.16
N ARG A 30 -7.80 -3.39 0.32
CA ARG A 30 -7.74 -3.14 -1.13
C ARG A 30 -7.61 -1.65 -1.43
N MET A 31 -8.46 -0.83 -0.83
CA MET A 31 -8.39 0.63 -0.98
C MET A 31 -7.09 1.20 -0.44
N GLY A 32 -6.61 0.68 0.68
CA GLY A 32 -5.31 1.07 1.24
C GLY A 32 -4.14 0.78 0.30
N LEU A 33 -4.14 -0.36 -0.38
CA LEU A 33 -3.13 -0.68 -1.39
C LEU A 33 -3.21 0.27 -2.60
N LEU A 34 -4.40 0.61 -3.05
CA LEU A 34 -4.58 1.56 -4.14
C LEU A 34 -4.11 2.98 -3.76
N GLU A 35 -4.34 3.42 -2.53
CA GLU A 35 -3.80 4.69 -2.02
C GLU A 35 -2.27 4.67 -2.00
N ILE A 36 -1.66 3.58 -1.59
CA ILE A 36 -0.20 3.40 -1.65
C ILE A 36 0.28 3.49 -3.10
N LYS A 37 -0.39 2.83 -4.03
CA LYS A 37 -0.05 2.91 -5.45
C LYS A 37 -0.08 4.35 -5.97
N GLU A 38 -1.12 5.10 -5.66
CA GLU A 38 -1.22 6.51 -6.06
C GLU A 38 -0.12 7.37 -5.42
N PHE A 39 0.19 7.13 -4.15
CA PHE A 39 1.29 7.81 -3.47
C PHE A 39 2.63 7.52 -4.16
N VAL A 40 2.90 6.27 -4.50
CA VAL A 40 4.14 5.89 -5.21
C VAL A 40 4.17 6.50 -6.62
N ARG A 41 3.06 6.49 -7.35
CA ARG A 41 2.95 7.11 -8.68
C ARG A 41 3.23 8.61 -8.68
N SER A 42 2.87 9.29 -7.62
CA SER A 42 3.13 10.73 -7.49
C SER A 42 4.60 11.07 -7.21
N SER A 43 5.41 10.05 -6.90
CA SER A 43 6.82 10.23 -6.63
C SER A 43 7.62 10.45 -7.91
N PRO A 44 8.67 11.29 -7.87
CA PRO A 44 9.56 11.46 -9.02
C PRO A 44 10.23 10.15 -9.44
N ASN A 45 10.48 10.00 -10.73
CA ASN A 45 11.22 8.85 -11.30
C ASN A 45 10.52 7.50 -11.18
N VAL A 46 9.20 7.48 -11.22
CA VAL A 46 8.41 6.25 -11.24
C VAL A 46 7.90 5.99 -12.67
N THR A 47 7.97 4.74 -13.09
CA THR A 47 7.48 4.32 -14.41
C THR A 47 5.96 4.21 -14.44
N ASN A 48 5.37 4.37 -15.62
CA ASN A 48 3.91 4.25 -15.81
C ASN A 48 3.37 2.82 -15.61
N TYR A 49 4.24 1.82 -15.52
CA TYR A 49 3.88 0.42 -15.36
C TYR A 49 3.98 -0.09 -13.93
N LEU A 50 3.89 0.82 -12.99
CA LEU A 50 3.96 0.53 -11.58
C LEU A 50 2.79 -0.34 -11.12
N LEU A 51 3.09 -1.47 -10.47
CA LEU A 51 2.09 -2.34 -9.84
C LEU A 51 0.90 -2.63 -10.78
N PRO A 52 1.14 -3.23 -11.94
CA PRO A 52 0.13 -3.34 -13.00
C PRO A 52 -1.10 -4.16 -12.59
N SER A 53 -0.96 -5.09 -11.66
CA SER A 53 -2.11 -5.88 -11.17
C SER A 53 -2.96 -5.14 -10.14
N TRP A 54 -2.43 -4.08 -9.51
CA TRP A 54 -3.18 -3.29 -8.53
C TRP A 54 -4.11 -2.32 -9.26
N VAL A 55 -5.28 -2.79 -9.62
CA VAL A 55 -6.25 -2.01 -10.39
C VAL A 55 -7.58 -1.88 -9.64
N ASP A 56 -8.19 -0.72 -9.78
CA ASP A 56 -9.51 -0.45 -9.21
C ASP A 56 -10.61 -1.01 -10.14
N ASP A 57 -10.69 -2.32 -10.17
CA ASP A 57 -11.67 -3.05 -10.94
C ASP A 57 -12.36 -4.07 -10.03
N HIS A 58 -13.68 -4.14 -10.09
CA HIS A 58 -14.47 -5.08 -9.29
C HIS A 58 -14.18 -6.55 -9.59
N GLU A 59 -13.66 -6.85 -10.77
CA GLU A 59 -13.25 -8.20 -11.17
C GLU A 59 -11.84 -8.54 -10.73
N SER A 60 -11.05 -7.53 -10.31
CA SER A 60 -9.69 -7.71 -9.84
C SER A 60 -9.67 -8.15 -8.39
N GLU A 61 -9.19 -9.35 -8.15
CA GLU A 61 -9.02 -9.88 -6.80
C GLU A 61 -7.67 -9.44 -6.21
N CYS A 62 -7.70 -8.56 -5.23
CA CYS A 62 -6.49 -8.01 -4.64
C CYS A 62 -5.64 -9.05 -3.90
N CYS A 63 -6.18 -10.19 -3.52
CA CYS A 63 -5.38 -11.30 -2.99
C CYS A 63 -4.48 -11.97 -4.05
N GLU A 64 -4.73 -11.73 -5.33
CA GLU A 64 -3.92 -12.20 -6.43
C GLU A 64 -2.96 -11.13 -6.98
N TRP A 65 -3.01 -9.93 -6.43
CA TRP A 65 -2.11 -8.87 -6.86
C TRP A 65 -0.65 -9.22 -6.55
N GLU A 66 0.24 -8.76 -7.41
CA GLU A 66 1.67 -8.94 -7.20
C GLU A 66 2.14 -8.30 -5.89
N ARG A 67 3.17 -8.87 -5.28
CA ARG A 67 3.85 -8.33 -4.11
C ARG A 67 3.02 -8.31 -2.82
N VAL A 68 1.86 -8.94 -2.78
CA VAL A 68 1.03 -9.05 -1.59
C VAL A 68 0.87 -10.49 -1.16
N THR A 69 0.75 -10.71 0.14
CA THR A 69 0.49 -12.03 0.73
C THR A 69 -0.62 -11.90 1.75
N TYR A 70 -1.58 -12.79 1.64
CA TYR A 70 -2.76 -12.86 2.50
C TYR A 70 -2.74 -14.11 3.37
N ASN A 71 -3.28 -13.98 4.57
CA ASN A 71 -3.63 -15.16 5.36
C ASN A 71 -4.90 -15.79 4.77
N SER A 72 -4.79 -17.02 4.29
CA SER A 72 -5.90 -17.74 3.66
C SER A 72 -7.06 -18.07 4.60
N THR A 73 -6.79 -18.09 5.91
CA THR A 73 -7.81 -18.37 6.93
C THR A 73 -8.60 -17.12 7.29
N THR A 74 -7.93 -15.98 7.46
CA THR A 74 -8.57 -14.73 7.90
C THR A 74 -8.94 -13.80 6.76
N GLY A 75 -8.30 -13.93 5.60
CA GLY A 75 -8.47 -13.03 4.47
C GLY A 75 -7.75 -11.68 4.61
N HIS A 76 -7.02 -11.48 5.70
CA HIS A 76 -6.26 -10.26 5.93
C HIS A 76 -4.90 -10.27 5.23
N LEU A 77 -4.49 -9.10 4.78
CA LEU A 77 -3.16 -8.84 4.27
C LEU A 77 -2.14 -8.96 5.40
N THR A 78 -1.16 -9.83 5.23
CA THR A 78 -0.09 -10.04 6.20
C THR A 78 1.25 -9.51 5.75
N GLN A 79 1.48 -9.44 4.46
CA GLN A 79 2.76 -8.97 3.91
C GLN A 79 2.56 -8.26 2.59
N PHE A 80 3.33 -7.23 2.35
CA PHE A 80 3.53 -6.72 1.00
C PHE A 80 4.92 -6.10 0.82
N SER A 81 5.34 -5.99 -0.44
CA SER A 81 6.67 -5.52 -0.79
C SER A 81 6.61 -4.39 -1.80
N LEU A 82 7.22 -3.28 -1.45
CA LEU A 82 7.53 -2.19 -2.37
C LEU A 82 9.03 -2.15 -2.70
N HIS A 83 9.73 -3.28 -2.52
CA HIS A 83 11.15 -3.41 -2.80
C HIS A 83 11.46 -2.90 -4.21
N ASN A 84 12.41 -1.98 -4.29
CA ASN A 84 12.89 -1.40 -5.54
C ASN A 84 11.76 -0.93 -6.48
N ILE A 85 10.69 -0.40 -5.92
CA ILE A 85 9.50 -0.03 -6.70
C ILE A 85 9.75 1.19 -7.59
N ARG A 86 10.68 2.03 -7.19
CA ARG A 86 11.04 3.24 -7.93
C ARG A 86 12.03 2.99 -9.07
N ASP A 87 12.62 1.81 -9.12
CA ASP A 87 13.64 1.45 -10.13
C ASP A 87 14.66 2.57 -10.33
N LEU A 88 15.20 3.04 -9.22
CA LEU A 88 16.21 4.09 -9.21
C LEU A 88 17.51 3.51 -9.76
N ASP A 89 17.78 3.77 -11.03
CA ASP A 89 19.11 3.57 -11.59
C ASP A 89 20.05 4.61 -10.96
N ILE A 90 20.65 4.19 -9.86
CA ILE A 90 21.54 5.05 -9.06
C ILE A 90 22.89 5.11 -9.76
N ASP A 91 22.99 5.96 -10.77
CA ASP A 91 24.30 6.39 -11.23
C ASP A 91 24.93 7.31 -10.17
N CYS A 92 25.98 6.81 -9.49
CA CYS A 92 26.67 7.57 -8.46
C CYS A 92 27.20 8.93 -8.93
N HIS A 93 27.39 9.12 -10.21
CA HIS A 93 27.78 10.40 -10.80
C HIS A 93 26.67 11.44 -10.73
N TYR A 94 25.42 11.03 -10.87
CA TYR A 94 24.28 11.92 -10.79
C TYR A 94 24.11 12.56 -9.40
N TYR A 95 24.33 11.75 -8.35
CA TYR A 95 24.22 12.23 -6.97
C TYR A 95 25.29 13.23 -6.55
N HIS A 96 26.47 13.10 -7.12
CA HIS A 96 27.57 14.02 -6.82
C HIS A 96 27.31 15.43 -7.37
N TYR A 97 26.52 15.53 -8.43
CA TYR A 97 26.30 16.78 -9.15
C TYR A 97 25.01 17.50 -8.77
N TYR A 98 23.92 16.76 -8.52
CA TYR A 98 22.58 17.35 -8.33
C TYR A 98 22.01 17.23 -6.92
N GLY A 99 22.65 16.50 -6.03
CA GLY A 99 22.23 16.33 -4.65
C GLY A 99 21.12 15.28 -4.47
N LEU A 100 21.05 14.74 -3.27
CA LEU A 100 20.10 13.68 -2.89
C LEU A 100 18.64 14.16 -2.74
N LYS A 101 18.40 15.47 -2.74
CA LYS A 101 17.10 16.05 -2.36
C LYS A 101 15.95 15.60 -3.23
N ASP A 102 16.19 15.40 -4.52
CA ASP A 102 15.13 15.03 -5.47
C ASP A 102 14.88 13.52 -5.53
N VAL A 103 15.69 12.75 -4.82
CA VAL A 103 15.64 11.28 -4.84
C VAL A 103 15.12 10.70 -3.54
N ILE A 104 15.35 11.39 -2.45
CA ILE A 104 14.90 10.94 -1.13
C ILE A 104 13.39 10.92 -1.07
N TRP A 105 12.86 9.81 -0.62
CA TRP A 105 11.44 9.58 -0.49
C TRP A 105 11.02 9.67 0.97
N PHE A 106 10.01 10.48 1.23
CA PHE A 106 9.43 10.62 2.56
C PHE A 106 8.10 9.86 2.58
N LEU A 107 8.04 8.83 3.39
CA LEU A 107 6.85 8.00 3.51
C LEU A 107 5.92 8.52 4.60
N ASN A 108 4.65 8.66 4.27
CA ASN A 108 3.61 8.94 5.25
C ASN A 108 3.18 7.62 5.92
N VAL A 109 3.45 7.46 7.20
CA VAL A 109 3.12 6.25 7.96
C VAL A 109 1.62 5.99 8.04
N SER A 110 0.78 7.02 7.88
CA SER A 110 -0.68 6.86 7.88
C SER A 110 -1.20 5.99 6.74
N LEU A 111 -0.44 5.86 5.65
CA LEU A 111 -0.77 4.96 4.54
C LEU A 111 -0.87 3.49 4.96
N PHE A 112 -0.21 3.13 6.06
CA PHE A 112 -0.14 1.74 6.52
C PHE A 112 -1.12 1.42 7.65
N GLU A 113 -1.82 2.41 8.19
CA GLU A 113 -2.74 2.25 9.33
C GLU A 113 -3.91 1.31 9.07
N THR A 114 -4.31 1.18 7.81
CA THR A 114 -5.41 0.29 7.43
C THR A 114 -5.07 -1.19 7.55
N PHE A 115 -3.79 -1.55 7.56
CA PHE A 115 -3.33 -2.94 7.61
C PHE A 115 -3.07 -3.38 9.05
N GLN A 116 -4.11 -3.73 9.74
CA GLN A 116 -4.08 -3.98 11.19
C GLN A 116 -3.29 -5.21 11.62
N VAL A 117 -3.12 -6.18 10.73
CA VAL A 117 -2.42 -7.44 11.00
C VAL A 117 -1.21 -7.64 10.10
N LEU A 118 -0.65 -6.54 9.60
CA LEU A 118 0.55 -6.58 8.78
C LEU A 118 1.75 -7.08 9.60
N GLU A 119 2.36 -8.13 9.13
CA GLU A 119 3.51 -8.78 9.78
C GLU A 119 4.84 -8.39 9.11
N SER A 120 4.80 -8.12 7.81
CA SER A 120 6.01 -7.80 7.05
C SER A 120 5.75 -6.76 5.97
N LEU A 121 6.61 -5.76 5.95
CA LEU A 121 6.65 -4.72 4.93
C LEU A 121 8.09 -4.53 4.45
N ASN A 122 8.32 -4.79 3.16
CA ASN A 122 9.62 -4.58 2.55
C ASN A 122 9.62 -3.27 1.75
N LEU A 123 10.38 -2.31 2.20
CA LEU A 123 10.55 -0.99 1.57
C LEU A 123 11.97 -0.76 1.05
N SER A 124 12.79 -1.79 1.01
CA SER A 124 14.20 -1.68 0.66
C SER A 124 14.43 -1.20 -0.78
N TYR A 125 15.57 -0.58 -1.02
CA TYR A 125 16.02 -0.05 -2.31
C TYR A 125 15.11 1.03 -2.90
N ASN A 126 14.59 1.92 -2.06
CA ASN A 126 13.71 3.02 -2.50
C ASN A 126 14.23 4.41 -2.12
N ALA A 127 15.41 4.51 -1.55
CA ALA A 127 15.98 5.77 -1.07
C ALA A 127 15.04 6.51 -0.09
N ILE A 128 14.54 5.80 0.89
CA ILE A 128 13.69 6.38 1.94
C ILE A 128 14.58 7.14 2.90
N GLY A 129 14.30 8.43 3.07
CA GLY A 129 15.05 9.30 3.95
C GLY A 129 14.45 9.40 5.35
N ASP A 130 13.15 9.48 5.44
CA ASP A 130 12.47 9.62 6.73
C ASP A 130 10.98 9.30 6.63
N TRP A 131 10.34 9.21 7.77
CA TRP A 131 8.91 9.00 7.92
C TRP A 131 8.23 10.31 8.28
N ILE A 132 7.10 10.58 7.65
CA ILE A 132 6.22 11.70 8.01
C ILE A 132 5.08 11.13 8.83
N GLU A 133 5.00 11.51 10.08
CA GLU A 133 3.82 11.31 10.90
C GLU A 133 2.85 12.49 10.71
N ASN A 134 1.58 12.19 10.67
CA ASN A 134 0.49 13.09 10.32
C ASN A 134 0.66 14.55 10.73
N GLU A 135 0.30 15.42 9.80
CA GLU A 135 -0.03 16.83 9.97
C GLU A 135 1.06 17.71 10.61
N GLY A 136 1.93 18.21 9.79
CA GLY A 136 2.58 19.50 10.03
C GLY A 136 3.94 19.46 10.71
N MET A 137 4.55 18.32 10.92
CA MET A 137 5.95 18.29 11.32
C MET A 137 6.84 18.05 10.11
N TYR A 138 7.28 19.14 9.55
CA TYR A 138 8.40 19.16 8.63
C TYR A 138 9.69 19.22 9.44
N PHE A 139 10.49 18.22 9.32
CA PHE A 139 11.86 18.26 9.79
C PHE A 139 12.79 18.71 8.67
#